data_8046570c8b26ea7da4f6e32f421055cf
#
_entry.id   8046570c8b26ea7da4f6e32f421055cf
#
_cell.length_a   1.000
_cell.length_b   1.000
_cell.length_c   1.000
_cell.angle_alpha   90.00
_cell.angle_beta   90.00
_cell.angle_gamma   90.00
#
_symmetry.space_group_name_H-M   'P 1'
#
loop_
_entity.id
_entity.type
_entity.pdbx_description
1 polymer ?
#
loop_
_entity_poly.entity_id
_entity_poly.type
_entity_poly.pdbx_seq_one_letter_code
_entity_poly.pdbx_strand_id
1 'polypeptide(L)'
;KPTDGERYLIDYLIKKFDDDVEIFFQPFLNGDRPDIILLKRGIGATIIEVKDWDLKNYKIDQSNQWYLKSNNQKIKSPFQQVYHYKDNMFNLHVNGMLEEKIKNPKFYGRINAYVYFHNATKQDLINLYENLDFYESKLEKINRDIKYTAITRDNIKIYLPKNDDLGLFKDSIYDEFKRILQPIRHTIEEGIEIKYTNSQEKLIQSKIIHEKIRGIAGSGKTTILAKRAVNAYKRHNEEVLVLTYNITLKRYIHDKISDVREEFNWNNFHITNYHNFLQGIFN
;
A
#
# COMPACT_ATOMS: atom_id res chain seq x y z
N LYS A 1 1.37 -15.44 -7.32
CA LYS A 1 2.26 -15.59 -8.50
C LYS A 1 2.16 -14.28 -9.29
N PRO A 2 3.28 -13.61 -9.61
CA PRO A 2 3.24 -12.37 -10.39
C PRO A 2 2.56 -12.56 -11.75
N THR A 3 1.86 -11.52 -12.20
CA THR A 3 1.32 -11.44 -13.55
C THR A 3 2.45 -11.24 -14.59
N ASP A 4 2.14 -11.37 -15.88
CA ASP A 4 3.16 -11.18 -16.92
C ASP A 4 3.66 -9.75 -16.98
N GLY A 5 2.78 -8.76 -16.77
CA GLY A 5 3.13 -7.34 -16.71
C GLY A 5 3.99 -7.01 -15.50
N GLU A 6 3.66 -7.55 -14.33
CA GLU A 6 4.46 -7.37 -13.11
C GLU A 6 5.88 -7.95 -13.29
N ARG A 7 5.98 -9.18 -13.81
CA ARG A 7 7.27 -9.83 -14.06
C ARG A 7 8.12 -9.03 -15.05
N TYR A 8 7.52 -8.66 -16.18
CA TYR A 8 8.20 -7.88 -17.20
C TYR A 8 8.72 -6.55 -16.63
N LEU A 9 7.89 -5.87 -15.84
CA LEU A 9 8.26 -4.59 -15.26
C LEU A 9 9.37 -4.72 -14.21
N ILE A 10 9.33 -5.74 -13.36
CA ILE A 10 10.40 -6.02 -12.37
C ILE A 10 11.73 -6.25 -13.08
N ASP A 11 11.76 -7.10 -14.10
CA ASP A 11 12.96 -7.36 -14.88
C ASP A 11 13.52 -6.11 -15.56
N TYR A 12 12.63 -5.22 -16.02
CA TYR A 12 13.03 -3.92 -16.57
C TYR A 12 13.62 -3.02 -15.49
N LEU A 13 13.00 -2.92 -14.32
CA LEU A 13 13.44 -2.05 -13.22
C LEU A 13 14.79 -2.47 -12.65
N ILE A 14 15.01 -3.78 -12.47
CA ILE A 14 16.29 -4.34 -12.01
C ILE A 14 17.44 -3.97 -12.98
N LYS A 15 17.18 -3.95 -14.28
CA LYS A 15 18.18 -3.57 -15.29
C LYS A 15 18.38 -2.06 -15.41
N LYS A 16 17.39 -1.27 -15.01
CA LYS A 16 17.39 0.18 -15.19
C LYS A 16 18.01 0.94 -14.03
N PHE A 17 17.78 0.47 -12.81
CA PHE A 17 18.21 1.15 -11.60
C PHE A 17 19.42 0.45 -10.97
N ASP A 18 20.29 1.26 -10.36
CA ASP A 18 21.47 0.78 -9.64
C ASP A 18 21.10 0.18 -8.28
N ASP A 19 22.05 -0.46 -7.62
CA ASP A 19 21.89 -1.16 -6.34
C ASP A 19 21.47 -0.26 -5.17
N ASP A 20 21.50 1.06 -5.33
CA ASP A 20 21.05 2.04 -4.33
C ASP A 20 19.53 2.32 -4.39
N VAL A 21 18.83 1.69 -5.33
CA VAL A 21 17.37 1.72 -5.44
C VAL A 21 16.77 0.40 -4.97
N GLU A 22 15.99 0.47 -3.93
CA GLU A 22 15.32 -0.69 -3.40
C GLU A 22 13.97 -0.91 -4.10
N ILE A 23 13.69 -2.16 -4.50
CA ILE A 23 12.46 -2.55 -5.20
C ILE A 23 11.66 -3.45 -4.27
N PHE A 24 10.45 -3.03 -3.92
CA PHE A 24 9.50 -3.79 -3.11
C PHE A 24 8.36 -4.27 -4.01
N PHE A 25 8.16 -5.59 -4.05
CA PHE A 25 7.10 -6.20 -4.83
C PHE A 25 5.91 -6.56 -3.92
N GLN A 26 4.72 -6.08 -4.30
CA GLN A 26 3.46 -6.29 -3.59
C GLN A 26 3.56 -6.09 -2.07
N PRO A 27 4.14 -4.96 -1.60
CA PRO A 27 4.27 -4.73 -0.17
C PRO A 27 2.89 -4.61 0.46
N PHE A 28 2.74 -5.16 1.66
CA PHE A 28 1.50 -5.05 2.41
C PHE A 28 1.48 -3.77 3.24
N LEU A 29 0.55 -2.88 2.95
CA LEU A 29 0.41 -1.57 3.60
C LEU A 29 -0.95 -1.42 4.30
N ASN A 30 -1.29 -2.35 5.18
CA ASN A 30 -2.50 -2.23 6.00
C ASN A 30 -3.78 -1.95 5.20
N GLY A 31 -4.03 -2.71 4.12
CA GLY A 31 -5.19 -2.59 3.26
C GLY A 31 -4.88 -2.03 1.87
N ASP A 32 -3.78 -1.31 1.70
CA ASP A 32 -3.26 -0.95 0.39
C ASP A 32 -2.26 -2.01 -0.09
N ARG A 33 -2.32 -2.35 -1.36
CA ARG A 33 -1.42 -3.34 -1.99
C ARG A 33 -0.95 -2.80 -3.33
N PRO A 34 -0.05 -1.81 -3.35
CA PRO A 34 0.57 -1.39 -4.59
C PRO A 34 1.44 -2.53 -5.15
N ASP A 35 1.47 -2.68 -6.48
CA ASP A 35 2.20 -3.79 -7.09
C ASP A 35 3.71 -3.63 -6.92
N ILE A 36 4.24 -2.42 -7.11
CA ILE A 36 5.66 -2.16 -6.95
C ILE A 36 5.90 -0.81 -6.27
N ILE A 37 6.85 -0.78 -5.35
CA ILE A 37 7.39 0.47 -4.78
C ILE A 37 8.91 0.48 -4.99
N LEU A 38 9.40 1.57 -5.57
CA LEU A 38 10.81 1.90 -5.60
C LEU A 38 11.11 2.88 -4.48
N LEU A 39 12.22 2.68 -3.77
CA LEU A 39 12.65 3.56 -2.69
C LEU A 39 14.14 3.87 -2.85
N LYS A 40 14.49 5.14 -2.76
CA LYS A 40 15.89 5.58 -2.76
C LYS A 40 16.14 6.58 -1.63
N ARG A 41 17.19 6.32 -0.84
CA ARG A 41 17.60 7.19 0.28
C ARG A 41 17.91 8.60 -0.23
N GLY A 42 17.45 9.62 0.50
CA GLY A 42 17.65 11.03 0.16
C GLY A 42 16.86 11.55 -1.04
N ILE A 43 16.14 10.69 -1.77
CA ILE A 43 15.39 11.05 -2.98
C ILE A 43 13.88 10.95 -2.77
N GLY A 44 13.39 9.77 -2.37
CA GLY A 44 11.97 9.53 -2.20
C GLY A 44 11.53 8.15 -2.69
N ALA A 45 10.23 8.02 -2.95
CA ALA A 45 9.64 6.78 -3.41
C ALA A 45 8.91 6.92 -4.75
N THR A 46 8.70 5.81 -5.43
CA THR A 46 7.88 5.73 -6.63
C THR A 46 6.94 4.54 -6.51
N ILE A 47 5.65 4.80 -6.56
CA ILE A 47 4.59 3.78 -6.49
C ILE A 47 4.15 3.46 -7.90
N ILE A 48 4.04 2.17 -8.22
CA ILE A 48 3.61 1.71 -9.53
C ILE A 48 2.50 0.67 -9.35
N GLU A 49 1.37 0.92 -9.99
CA GLU A 49 0.28 -0.03 -10.17
C GLU A 49 0.40 -0.65 -11.55
N VAL A 50 0.29 -1.97 -11.67
CA VAL A 50 0.40 -2.71 -12.92
C VAL A 50 -0.97 -3.16 -13.40
N LYS A 51 -1.24 -3.00 -14.68
CA LYS A 51 -2.47 -3.45 -15.33
C LYS A 51 -2.17 -4.24 -16.61
N ASP A 52 -2.47 -5.52 -16.59
CA ASP A 52 -2.39 -6.39 -17.77
C ASP A 52 -3.67 -6.30 -18.64
N TRP A 53 -4.26 -5.11 -18.69
CA TRP A 53 -5.53 -4.88 -19.33
C TRP A 53 -5.38 -4.68 -20.83
N ASP A 54 -6.20 -5.37 -21.64
CA ASP A 54 -6.51 -4.96 -22.99
C ASP A 54 -7.59 -3.87 -22.93
N LEU A 55 -7.20 -2.63 -23.19
CA LEU A 55 -8.07 -1.46 -23.05
C LEU A 55 -9.28 -1.48 -23.98
N LYS A 56 -9.29 -2.31 -25.02
CA LYS A 56 -10.47 -2.53 -25.90
C LYS A 56 -11.66 -3.08 -25.12
N ASN A 57 -11.42 -3.77 -24.02
CA ASN A 57 -12.47 -4.33 -23.15
C ASN A 57 -13.05 -3.33 -22.14
N TYR A 58 -12.55 -2.10 -22.12
CA TYR A 58 -12.93 -1.08 -21.15
C TYR A 58 -13.57 0.12 -21.84
N LYS A 59 -14.39 0.84 -21.09
CA LYS A 59 -14.97 2.13 -21.49
C LYS A 59 -15.00 3.10 -20.31
N ILE A 60 -15.07 4.37 -20.63
CA ILE A 60 -15.14 5.45 -19.64
C ILE A 60 -16.38 6.28 -19.98
N ASP A 61 -17.09 6.77 -18.98
CA ASP A 61 -18.20 7.69 -19.15
C ASP A 61 -17.80 9.16 -18.98
N GLN A 62 -18.71 10.07 -19.22
CA GLN A 62 -18.50 11.53 -19.06
C GLN A 62 -18.16 11.94 -17.60
N SER A 63 -18.45 11.08 -16.62
CA SER A 63 -18.03 11.31 -15.24
C SER A 63 -16.61 10.82 -14.93
N ASN A 64 -15.90 10.28 -15.94
CA ASN A 64 -14.58 9.63 -15.82
C ASN A 64 -14.61 8.35 -14.98
N GLN A 65 -15.77 7.68 -14.96
CA GLN A 65 -15.93 6.38 -14.31
C GLN A 65 -15.60 5.28 -15.33
N TRP A 66 -14.81 4.32 -14.90
CA TRP A 66 -14.37 3.17 -15.71
C TRP A 66 -15.34 2.01 -15.56
N TYR A 67 -15.57 1.31 -16.69
CA TYR A 67 -16.43 0.14 -16.78
C TYR A 67 -15.80 -0.95 -17.64
N LEU A 68 -16.10 -2.21 -17.29
CA LEU A 68 -15.86 -3.36 -18.15
C LEU A 68 -16.98 -3.46 -19.21
N LYS A 69 -16.65 -3.51 -20.51
CA LYS A 69 -17.65 -3.54 -21.58
C LYS A 69 -18.53 -4.79 -21.56
N SER A 70 -17.97 -5.96 -21.14
CA SER A 70 -18.65 -7.24 -21.20
C SER A 70 -19.93 -7.32 -20.36
N ASN A 71 -19.93 -6.72 -19.20
CA ASN A 71 -21.02 -6.78 -18.21
C ASN A 71 -21.45 -5.42 -17.64
N ASN A 72 -20.86 -4.35 -18.15
CA ASN A 72 -21.09 -2.99 -17.69
C ASN A 72 -20.74 -2.76 -16.19
N GLN A 73 -19.90 -3.63 -15.63
CA GLN A 73 -19.47 -3.54 -14.24
C GLN A 73 -18.60 -2.30 -14.04
N LYS A 74 -18.94 -1.51 -13.04
CA LYS A 74 -18.15 -0.37 -12.59
C LYS A 74 -16.84 -0.86 -11.97
N ILE A 75 -15.73 -0.28 -12.37
CA ILE A 75 -14.41 -0.56 -11.80
C ILE A 75 -13.73 0.72 -11.33
N LYS A 76 -12.80 0.57 -10.40
CA LYS A 76 -12.00 1.70 -9.92
C LYS A 76 -11.02 2.14 -11.00
N SER A 77 -10.91 3.44 -11.24
CA SER A 77 -9.91 4.00 -12.14
C SER A 77 -8.50 3.64 -11.65
N PRO A 78 -7.62 3.11 -12.50
CA PRO A 78 -6.23 2.83 -12.13
C PRO A 78 -5.48 4.08 -11.65
N PHE A 79 -5.78 5.24 -12.22
CA PHE A 79 -5.21 6.51 -11.79
C PHE A 79 -5.67 6.89 -10.38
N GLN A 80 -6.95 6.76 -10.10
CA GLN A 80 -7.47 7.00 -8.74
C GLN A 80 -6.88 6.01 -7.73
N GLN A 81 -6.62 4.78 -8.15
CA GLN A 81 -6.04 3.75 -7.30
C GLN A 81 -4.61 4.14 -6.89
N VAL A 82 -3.74 4.47 -7.83
CA VAL A 82 -2.34 4.82 -7.53
C VAL A 82 -2.21 6.13 -6.77
N TYR A 83 -3.08 7.12 -7.03
CA TYR A 83 -3.11 8.35 -6.24
C TYR A 83 -3.60 8.12 -4.82
N HIS A 84 -4.57 7.23 -4.64
CA HIS A 84 -5.02 6.83 -3.31
C HIS A 84 -3.87 6.22 -2.50
N TYR A 85 -3.07 5.34 -3.10
CA TYR A 85 -1.87 4.81 -2.45
C TYR A 85 -0.89 5.91 -2.07
N LYS A 86 -0.62 6.85 -2.99
CA LYS A 86 0.24 7.98 -2.71
C LYS A 86 -0.28 8.82 -1.55
N ASP A 87 -1.55 9.19 -1.54
CA ASP A 87 -2.15 9.97 -0.47
C ASP A 87 -2.12 9.23 0.87
N ASN A 88 -2.34 7.92 0.86
CA ASN A 88 -2.27 7.10 2.06
C ASN A 88 -0.83 6.97 2.61
N MET A 89 0.21 7.01 1.75
CA MET A 89 1.59 7.12 2.24
C MET A 89 1.78 8.37 3.09
N PHE A 90 1.23 9.51 2.65
CA PHE A 90 1.33 10.76 3.40
C PHE A 90 0.46 10.78 4.65
N ASN A 91 -0.77 10.29 4.54
CA ASN A 91 -1.78 10.52 5.58
C ASN A 91 -1.85 9.37 6.60
N LEU A 92 -1.44 8.14 6.22
CA LEU A 92 -1.71 6.94 7.01
C LEU A 92 -0.50 6.06 7.28
N HIS A 93 0.35 5.82 6.26
CA HIS A 93 1.32 4.72 6.34
C HIS A 93 2.66 5.17 6.90
N VAL A 94 3.19 6.31 6.47
CA VAL A 94 4.55 6.74 6.82
C VAL A 94 4.53 7.90 7.81
N ASN A 95 5.11 7.70 9.01
CA ASN A 95 5.18 8.76 10.02
C ASN A 95 6.02 9.94 9.53
N GLY A 96 5.57 11.14 9.87
CA GLY A 96 6.28 12.38 9.54
C GLY A 96 5.99 12.90 8.13
N MET A 97 5.41 12.08 7.23
CA MET A 97 5.15 12.51 5.85
C MET A 97 4.11 13.62 5.77
N LEU A 98 3.04 13.54 6.57
CA LEU A 98 2.00 14.57 6.59
C LEU A 98 2.55 15.88 7.14
N GLU A 99 3.30 15.83 8.22
CA GLU A 99 3.93 16.99 8.87
C GLU A 99 4.90 17.69 7.92
N GLU A 100 5.75 16.95 7.23
CA GLU A 100 6.68 17.54 6.25
C GLU A 100 5.94 18.13 5.05
N LYS A 101 4.86 17.50 4.57
CA LYS A 101 4.01 18.06 3.50
C LYS A 101 3.31 19.35 3.93
N ILE A 102 2.86 19.45 5.19
CA ILE A 102 2.26 20.70 5.74
C ILE A 102 3.29 21.81 5.82
N LYS A 103 4.52 21.49 6.29
CA LYS A 103 5.61 22.47 6.36
C LYS A 103 6.06 22.96 4.98
N ASN A 104 6.14 22.04 4.02
CA ASN A 104 6.57 22.34 2.67
C ASN A 104 5.75 21.54 1.64
N PRO A 105 4.80 22.19 0.93
CA PRO A 105 3.97 21.50 -0.08
C PRO A 105 4.77 20.80 -1.19
N LYS A 106 6.00 21.27 -1.50
CA LYS A 106 6.88 20.61 -2.49
C LYS A 106 7.27 19.19 -2.06
N PHE A 107 7.17 18.88 -0.77
CA PHE A 107 7.42 17.54 -0.23
C PHE A 107 6.49 16.48 -0.83
N TYR A 108 5.28 16.85 -1.29
CA TYR A 108 4.38 15.93 -2.00
C TYR A 108 5.00 15.34 -3.26
N GLY A 109 5.96 16.03 -3.86
CA GLY A 109 6.76 15.54 -4.99
C GLY A 109 7.80 14.48 -4.62
N ARG A 110 7.98 14.13 -3.33
CA ARG A 110 8.88 13.05 -2.89
C ARG A 110 8.31 11.65 -3.13
N ILE A 111 7.07 11.55 -3.58
CA ILE A 111 6.50 10.30 -4.07
C ILE A 111 6.01 10.52 -5.49
N ASN A 112 6.50 9.71 -6.44
CA ASN A 112 5.91 9.58 -7.77
C ASN A 112 4.86 8.48 -7.76
N ALA A 113 3.88 8.58 -8.67
CA ALA A 113 2.82 7.60 -8.83
C ALA A 113 2.62 7.28 -10.30
N TYR A 114 2.69 6.01 -10.68
CA TYR A 114 2.55 5.54 -12.05
C TYR A 114 1.56 4.39 -12.16
N VAL A 115 0.90 4.31 -13.31
CA VAL A 115 0.13 3.14 -13.73
C VAL A 115 0.82 2.57 -14.97
N TYR A 116 1.26 1.32 -14.89
CA TYR A 116 1.85 0.62 -16.02
C TYR A 116 0.81 -0.29 -16.70
N PHE A 117 0.50 0.03 -17.96
CA PHE A 117 -0.39 -0.77 -18.80
C PHE A 117 0.43 -1.70 -19.71
N HIS A 118 0.49 -2.98 -19.37
CA HIS A 118 1.34 -3.94 -20.08
C HIS A 118 0.85 -4.26 -21.47
N ASN A 119 -0.46 -4.44 -21.66
CA ASN A 119 -1.08 -4.85 -22.92
C ASN A 119 -1.73 -3.68 -23.69
N ALA A 120 -1.25 -2.46 -23.47
CA ALA A 120 -1.78 -1.27 -24.11
C ALA A 120 -0.67 -0.35 -24.59
N THR A 121 -0.96 0.39 -25.66
CA THR A 121 -0.15 1.50 -26.15
C THR A 121 -0.67 2.83 -25.60
N LYS A 122 0.12 3.89 -25.74
CA LYS A 122 -0.32 5.24 -25.37
C LYS A 122 -1.53 5.68 -26.22
N GLN A 123 -1.59 5.26 -27.49
CA GLN A 123 -2.71 5.57 -28.36
C GLN A 123 -4.00 4.88 -27.89
N ASP A 124 -3.92 3.64 -27.38
CA ASP A 124 -5.09 2.95 -26.84
C ASP A 124 -5.69 3.71 -25.63
N LEU A 125 -4.83 4.30 -24.78
CA LEU A 125 -5.29 5.15 -23.69
C LEU A 125 -5.96 6.44 -24.20
N ILE A 126 -5.39 7.10 -25.21
CA ILE A 126 -5.97 8.30 -25.79
C ILE A 126 -7.34 7.99 -26.39
N ASN A 127 -7.45 6.90 -27.15
CA ASN A 127 -8.70 6.46 -27.79
C ASN A 127 -9.82 6.18 -26.78
N LEU A 128 -9.50 5.76 -25.54
CA LEU A 128 -10.50 5.57 -24.48
C LEU A 128 -11.22 6.88 -24.10
N TYR A 129 -10.55 8.01 -24.27
CA TYR A 129 -11.08 9.34 -23.95
C TYR A 129 -11.58 10.10 -25.17
N GLU A 130 -11.39 9.55 -26.39
CA GLU A 130 -11.94 10.11 -27.61
C GLU A 130 -13.47 10.18 -27.55
N ASN A 131 -14.04 11.26 -28.07
CA ASN A 131 -15.49 11.51 -28.12
C ASN A 131 -16.18 11.69 -26.77
N LEU A 132 -15.43 12.00 -25.71
CA LEU A 132 -16.00 12.34 -24.42
C LEU A 132 -15.83 13.85 -24.17
N ASP A 133 -16.97 14.52 -23.96
CA ASP A 133 -16.97 15.95 -23.58
C ASP A 133 -16.72 16.11 -22.09
N PHE A 134 -15.54 16.58 -21.73
CA PHE A 134 -15.19 16.92 -20.37
C PHE A 134 -15.08 18.43 -20.17
N TYR A 135 -15.42 18.89 -18.98
CA TYR A 135 -15.08 20.25 -18.57
C TYR A 135 -13.57 20.47 -18.65
N GLU A 136 -13.13 21.69 -18.99
CA GLU A 136 -11.72 22.04 -19.22
C GLU A 136 -10.79 21.55 -18.10
N SER A 137 -11.11 21.84 -16.84
CA SER A 137 -10.31 21.42 -15.69
C SER A 137 -10.17 19.90 -15.56
N LYS A 138 -11.20 19.15 -15.97
CA LYS A 138 -11.19 17.68 -15.97
C LYS A 138 -10.37 17.13 -17.13
N LEU A 139 -10.47 17.75 -18.29
CA LEU A 139 -9.67 17.42 -19.46
C LEU A 139 -8.17 17.66 -19.19
N GLU A 140 -7.81 18.77 -18.56
CA GLU A 140 -6.44 19.04 -18.14
C GLU A 140 -5.90 17.96 -17.20
N LYS A 141 -6.70 17.51 -16.23
CA LYS A 141 -6.33 16.42 -15.32
C LYS A 141 -6.11 15.12 -16.08
N ILE A 142 -7.03 14.75 -16.98
CA ILE A 142 -6.92 13.53 -17.81
C ILE A 142 -5.66 13.58 -18.67
N ASN A 143 -5.42 14.70 -19.35
CA ASN A 143 -4.23 14.88 -20.17
C ASN A 143 -2.94 14.76 -19.35
N ARG A 144 -2.93 15.29 -18.13
CA ARG A 144 -1.81 15.16 -17.19
C ARG A 144 -1.61 13.72 -16.75
N ASP A 145 -2.69 12.98 -16.43
CA ASP A 145 -2.63 11.57 -16.04
C ASP A 145 -2.08 10.71 -17.18
N ILE A 146 -2.55 10.92 -18.42
CA ILE A 146 -2.05 10.20 -19.60
C ILE A 146 -0.59 10.56 -19.91
N LYS A 147 -0.20 11.81 -19.71
CA LYS A 147 1.15 12.30 -20.06
C LYS A 147 2.21 11.91 -19.05
N TYR A 148 1.89 11.97 -17.76
CA TYR A 148 2.87 11.88 -16.67
C TYR A 148 2.70 10.69 -15.74
N THR A 149 1.49 10.13 -15.63
CA THR A 149 1.19 9.01 -14.74
C THR A 149 1.06 7.69 -15.48
N ALA A 150 0.52 7.71 -16.71
CA ALA A 150 0.41 6.50 -17.51
C ALA A 150 1.74 6.12 -18.16
N ILE A 151 2.08 4.85 -18.03
CA ILE A 151 3.23 4.21 -18.65
C ILE A 151 2.70 3.02 -19.44
N THR A 152 3.21 2.84 -20.66
CA THR A 152 2.81 1.75 -21.54
C THR A 152 4.04 0.99 -22.02
N ARG A 153 3.86 -0.23 -22.49
CA ARG A 153 4.98 -1.09 -22.89
C ARG A 153 5.84 -0.49 -23.99
N ASP A 154 5.26 0.28 -24.90
CA ASP A 154 5.95 0.98 -25.99
C ASP A 154 6.68 2.24 -25.52
N ASN A 155 6.42 2.73 -24.29
CA ASN A 155 7.01 3.96 -23.78
C ASN A 155 7.23 3.90 -22.25
N ILE A 156 8.11 3.00 -21.81
CA ILE A 156 8.41 2.83 -20.38
C ILE A 156 9.34 3.95 -19.90
N LYS A 157 8.77 4.95 -19.24
CA LYS A 157 9.49 6.10 -18.64
C LYS A 157 9.17 6.21 -17.15
N ILE A 158 9.85 5.41 -16.34
CA ILE A 158 9.72 5.43 -14.88
C ILE A 158 10.91 6.21 -14.31
N TYR A 159 10.60 7.16 -13.45
CA TYR A 159 11.59 8.00 -12.78
C TYR A 159 11.37 7.97 -11.28
N LEU A 160 12.44 8.07 -10.52
CA LEU A 160 12.39 8.47 -9.13
C LEU A 160 12.04 9.96 -9.03
N PRO A 161 11.60 10.45 -7.87
CA PRO A 161 11.46 11.88 -7.63
C PRO A 161 12.76 12.62 -8.00
N LYS A 162 12.62 13.82 -8.53
CA LYS A 162 13.79 14.64 -8.87
C LYS A 162 14.59 14.90 -7.61
N ASN A 163 15.92 14.78 -7.70
CA ASN A 163 16.78 15.25 -6.64
C ASN A 163 16.51 16.74 -6.43
N ASP A 164 16.37 17.15 -5.19
CA ASP A 164 16.34 18.56 -4.82
C ASP A 164 17.47 18.84 -3.82
N ASP A 165 18.10 19.98 -3.97
CA ASP A 165 19.21 20.42 -3.12
C ASP A 165 18.76 20.75 -1.69
N LEU A 166 17.46 20.64 -1.40
CA LEU A 166 16.87 20.99 -0.11
C LEU A 166 16.88 19.84 0.90
N GLY A 167 17.28 18.63 0.50
CA GLY A 167 17.34 17.47 1.38
C GLY A 167 16.00 17.14 2.06
N LEU A 168 14.90 17.33 1.35
CA LEU A 168 13.55 17.19 1.92
C LEU A 168 13.25 15.76 2.38
N PHE A 169 13.74 14.76 1.65
CA PHE A 169 13.53 13.35 1.99
C PHE A 169 14.61 12.88 2.98
N LYS A 170 14.37 13.15 4.27
CA LYS A 170 15.29 12.86 5.37
C LYS A 170 15.44 11.37 5.63
N ASP A 171 16.56 10.98 6.25
CA ASP A 171 16.81 9.59 6.64
C ASP A 171 15.73 9.04 7.58
N SER A 172 15.21 9.84 8.49
CA SER A 172 14.10 9.42 9.37
C SER A 172 12.84 9.00 8.60
N ILE A 173 12.54 9.66 7.48
CA ILE A 173 11.42 9.30 6.61
C ILE A 173 11.75 8.02 5.82
N TYR A 174 12.99 7.91 5.31
CA TYR A 174 13.43 6.70 4.63
C TYR A 174 13.36 5.48 5.55
N ASP A 175 13.82 5.60 6.80
CA ASP A 175 13.79 4.50 7.77
C ASP A 175 12.35 4.09 8.12
N GLU A 176 11.40 5.05 8.17
CA GLU A 176 9.98 4.74 8.31
C GLU A 176 9.41 3.99 7.10
N PHE A 177 9.79 4.36 5.87
CA PHE A 177 9.46 3.57 4.68
C PHE A 177 9.99 2.14 4.78
N LYS A 178 11.26 1.97 5.15
CA LYS A 178 11.89 0.66 5.33
C LYS A 178 11.13 -0.18 6.35
N ARG A 179 10.80 0.41 7.48
CA ARG A 179 10.06 -0.27 8.55
C ARG A 179 8.71 -0.83 8.08
N ILE A 180 8.03 -0.12 7.18
CA ILE A 180 6.71 -0.51 6.67
C ILE A 180 6.81 -1.49 5.51
N LEU A 181 7.75 -1.24 4.59
CA LEU A 181 7.90 -2.02 3.36
C LEU A 181 8.65 -3.33 3.57
N GLN A 182 9.52 -3.38 4.59
CA GLN A 182 10.19 -4.61 5.03
C GLN A 182 9.65 -4.97 6.42
N PRO A 183 8.52 -5.67 6.52
CA PRO A 183 8.14 -6.26 7.79
C PRO A 183 9.31 -7.15 8.23
N ILE A 184 9.81 -6.88 9.44
CA ILE A 184 10.93 -7.60 10.02
C ILE A 184 10.63 -9.10 9.88
N ARG A 185 11.49 -9.85 9.20
CA ARG A 185 11.44 -11.31 9.26
C ARG A 185 11.71 -11.68 10.71
N HIS A 186 10.66 -12.13 11.38
CA HIS A 186 10.76 -12.54 12.78
C HIS A 186 11.41 -13.91 12.82
N THR A 187 12.71 -13.92 12.93
CA THR A 187 13.42 -15.12 13.36
C THR A 187 13.48 -15.10 14.88
N ILE A 188 13.17 -16.23 15.50
CA ILE A 188 13.28 -16.45 16.95
C ILE A 188 14.69 -16.06 17.46
N GLU A 189 15.68 -16.05 16.59
CA GLU A 189 17.10 -15.80 16.87
C GLU A 189 17.45 -14.32 17.10
N GLU A 190 16.63 -13.36 16.64
CA GLU A 190 17.00 -11.93 16.62
C GLU A 190 16.36 -11.05 17.70
N GLY A 191 15.87 -11.59 18.81
CA GLY A 191 15.27 -10.73 19.80
C GLY A 191 14.90 -11.33 21.15
N ILE A 192 14.51 -10.44 22.06
CA ILE A 192 14.08 -10.79 23.41
C ILE A 192 12.70 -11.44 23.32
N GLU A 193 12.60 -12.70 23.72
CA GLU A 193 11.34 -13.42 23.84
C GLU A 193 10.40 -12.69 24.82
N ILE A 194 9.17 -12.44 24.40
CA ILE A 194 8.17 -11.85 25.29
C ILE A 194 7.76 -12.90 26.31
N LYS A 195 8.10 -12.70 27.57
CA LYS A 195 7.65 -13.54 28.67
C LYS A 195 6.25 -13.14 29.10
N TYR A 196 5.31 -14.08 28.97
CA TYR A 196 3.94 -13.89 29.42
C TYR A 196 3.78 -14.39 30.86
N THR A 197 2.95 -13.72 31.64
CA THR A 197 2.53 -14.22 32.95
C THR A 197 1.53 -15.37 32.79
N ASN A 198 1.37 -16.22 33.78
CA ASN A 198 0.43 -17.35 33.74
C ASN A 198 -1.01 -16.96 33.41
N SER A 199 -1.44 -15.75 33.78
CA SER A 199 -2.75 -15.20 33.42
C SER A 199 -2.80 -14.74 31.95
N GLN A 200 -1.72 -14.18 31.44
CA GLN A 200 -1.60 -13.76 30.04
C GLN A 200 -1.52 -14.98 29.11
N GLU A 201 -0.83 -16.05 29.50
CA GLU A 201 -0.75 -17.29 28.72
C GLU A 201 -2.12 -17.94 28.44
N LYS A 202 -3.05 -17.86 29.39
CA LYS A 202 -4.43 -18.30 29.16
C LYS A 202 -5.18 -17.43 28.15
N LEU A 203 -4.87 -16.13 28.12
CA LEU A 203 -5.55 -15.14 27.25
C LEU A 203 -4.97 -15.10 25.83
N ILE A 204 -3.71 -15.47 25.61
CA ILE A 204 -3.12 -15.54 24.27
C ILE A 204 -3.62 -16.73 23.45
N GLN A 205 -4.24 -17.72 24.08
CA GLN A 205 -4.80 -18.88 23.37
C GLN A 205 -5.99 -18.43 22.50
N SER A 206 -5.95 -18.78 21.22
CA SER A 206 -7.09 -18.59 20.32
C SER A 206 -8.19 -19.61 20.66
N LYS A 207 -9.42 -19.13 20.78
CA LYS A 207 -10.63 -19.95 21.02
C LYS A 207 -11.75 -19.47 20.11
N ILE A 208 -12.65 -20.38 19.71
CA ILE A 208 -13.85 -20.05 18.91
C ILE A 208 -14.95 -19.54 19.86
N ILE A 209 -14.71 -18.42 20.52
CA ILE A 209 -15.66 -17.78 21.45
C ILE A 209 -15.56 -16.26 21.38
N HIS A 210 -16.62 -15.58 21.76
CA HIS A 210 -16.58 -14.16 22.06
C HIS A 210 -15.97 -13.94 23.44
N GLU A 211 -14.85 -13.25 23.52
CA GLU A 211 -14.14 -13.00 24.77
C GLU A 211 -13.81 -11.50 24.92
N LYS A 212 -14.07 -10.98 26.11
CA LYS A 212 -13.78 -9.59 26.46
C LYS A 212 -12.61 -9.54 27.45
N ILE A 213 -11.48 -8.99 27.01
CA ILE A 213 -10.30 -8.80 27.84
C ILE A 213 -10.35 -7.42 28.49
N ARG A 214 -10.37 -7.37 29.83
CA ARG A 214 -10.34 -6.13 30.63
C ARG A 214 -9.02 -6.05 31.40
N GLY A 215 -8.55 -4.84 31.65
CA GLY A 215 -7.34 -4.57 32.42
C GLY A 215 -7.03 -3.07 32.43
N ILE A 216 -6.24 -2.65 33.39
CA ILE A 216 -5.75 -1.28 33.52
C ILE A 216 -4.82 -0.89 32.34
N ALA A 217 -4.53 0.40 32.19
CA ALA A 217 -3.54 0.84 31.22
C ALA A 217 -2.17 0.21 31.54
N GLY A 218 -1.41 -0.18 30.53
CA GLY A 218 -0.10 -0.84 30.71
C GLY A 218 -0.12 -2.33 31.06
N SER A 219 -1.28 -2.98 31.26
CA SER A 219 -1.38 -4.40 31.61
C SER A 219 -1.05 -5.38 30.47
N GLY A 220 -0.57 -4.90 29.32
CA GLY A 220 -0.19 -5.73 28.18
C GLY A 220 -1.35 -6.23 27.31
N LYS A 221 -2.56 -5.65 27.41
CA LYS A 221 -3.72 -6.08 26.60
C LYS A 221 -3.43 -6.14 25.11
N THR A 222 -2.76 -5.15 24.56
CA THR A 222 -2.42 -5.10 23.13
C THR A 222 -1.41 -6.19 22.76
N THR A 223 -0.43 -6.45 23.62
CA THR A 223 0.55 -7.54 23.44
C THR A 223 -0.15 -8.91 23.45
N ILE A 224 -1.12 -9.11 24.37
CA ILE A 224 -1.95 -10.31 24.41
C ILE A 224 -2.76 -10.47 23.13
N LEU A 225 -3.40 -9.40 22.66
CA LEU A 225 -4.20 -9.43 21.42
C LEU A 225 -3.34 -9.69 20.18
N ALA A 226 -2.14 -9.13 20.11
CA ALA A 226 -1.20 -9.38 19.03
C ALA A 226 -0.79 -10.86 18.96
N LYS A 227 -0.38 -11.44 20.09
CA LYS A 227 -0.04 -12.88 20.18
C LYS A 227 -1.24 -13.77 19.88
N ARG A 228 -2.43 -13.40 20.36
CA ARG A 228 -3.67 -14.12 20.10
C ARG A 228 -4.03 -14.10 18.62
N ALA A 229 -3.82 -12.98 17.92
CA ALA A 229 -4.04 -12.87 16.47
C ALA A 229 -3.13 -13.85 15.70
N VAL A 230 -1.84 -13.92 16.05
CA VAL A 230 -0.89 -14.88 15.46
C VAL A 230 -1.31 -16.33 15.78
N ASN A 231 -1.71 -16.62 17.01
CA ASN A 231 -2.18 -17.94 17.40
C ASN A 231 -3.49 -18.33 16.70
N ALA A 232 -4.40 -17.37 16.42
CA ALA A 232 -5.61 -17.60 15.65
C ALA A 232 -5.28 -18.00 14.21
N TYR A 233 -4.39 -17.25 13.55
CA TYR A 233 -3.90 -17.58 12.22
C TYR A 233 -3.29 -18.99 12.18
N LYS A 234 -2.36 -19.31 13.10
CA LYS A 234 -1.71 -20.61 13.15
C LYS A 234 -2.67 -21.78 13.38
N ARG A 235 -3.72 -21.53 14.15
CA ARG A 235 -4.73 -22.55 14.45
C ARG A 235 -5.66 -22.85 13.29
N HIS A 236 -6.07 -21.79 12.54
CA HIS A 236 -7.12 -21.91 11.54
C HIS A 236 -6.58 -21.83 10.11
N ASN A 237 -5.37 -21.30 9.93
CA ASN A 237 -4.77 -20.97 8.64
C ASN A 237 -5.68 -20.07 7.76
N GLU A 238 -6.44 -19.20 8.42
CA GLU A 238 -7.41 -18.29 7.82
C GLU A 238 -6.97 -16.84 8.01
N GLU A 239 -7.66 -15.92 7.33
CA GLU A 239 -7.42 -14.48 7.47
C GLU A 239 -7.81 -13.97 8.86
N VAL A 240 -7.01 -13.09 9.43
CA VAL A 240 -7.24 -12.46 10.73
C VAL A 240 -7.54 -10.99 10.55
N LEU A 241 -8.74 -10.57 10.95
CA LEU A 241 -9.13 -9.17 10.97
C LEU A 241 -8.87 -8.57 12.36
N VAL A 242 -8.09 -7.48 12.40
CA VAL A 242 -7.87 -6.67 13.60
C VAL A 242 -8.45 -5.28 13.40
N LEU A 243 -9.51 -4.98 14.14
CA LEU A 243 -10.18 -3.68 14.08
C LEU A 243 -9.70 -2.77 15.22
N THR A 244 -9.35 -1.55 14.88
CA THR A 244 -9.03 -0.50 15.84
C THR A 244 -10.07 0.63 15.79
N TYR A 245 -10.30 1.29 16.89
CA TYR A 245 -11.15 2.49 16.90
C TYR A 245 -10.41 3.68 16.27
N ASN A 246 -9.16 3.90 16.68
CA ASN A 246 -8.35 5.01 16.23
C ASN A 246 -7.36 4.57 15.13
N ILE A 247 -7.26 5.39 14.07
CA ILE A 247 -6.36 5.15 12.95
C ILE A 247 -4.88 5.07 13.36
N THR A 248 -4.47 5.83 14.38
CA THR A 248 -3.11 5.83 14.91
C THR A 248 -2.74 4.53 15.62
N LEU A 249 -3.72 3.79 16.16
CA LEU A 249 -3.49 2.49 16.80
C LEU A 249 -3.16 1.37 15.81
N LYS A 250 -3.52 1.53 14.55
CA LYS A 250 -3.26 0.57 13.48
C LYS A 250 -1.78 0.20 13.40
N ARG A 251 -0.92 1.22 13.42
CA ARG A 251 0.53 1.08 13.36
C ARG A 251 1.09 0.44 14.63
N TYR A 252 0.63 0.90 15.78
CA TYR A 252 1.02 0.34 17.06
C TYR A 252 0.67 -1.15 17.17
N ILE A 253 -0.49 -1.57 16.65
CA ILE A 253 -0.88 -2.98 16.63
C ILE A 253 -0.04 -3.77 15.63
N HIS A 254 0.26 -3.23 14.47
CA HIS A 254 1.18 -3.85 13.52
C HIS A 254 2.53 -4.12 14.17
N ASP A 255 3.11 -3.13 14.85
CA ASP A 255 4.37 -3.29 15.55
C ASP A 255 4.28 -4.34 16.67
N LYS A 256 3.15 -4.38 17.41
CA LYS A 256 2.94 -5.39 18.45
C LYS A 256 2.77 -6.81 17.91
N ILE A 257 2.15 -6.98 16.74
CA ILE A 257 2.11 -8.28 16.06
C ILE A 257 3.52 -8.65 15.58
N SER A 258 4.26 -7.67 15.08
CA SER A 258 5.66 -7.83 14.71
C SER A 258 6.52 -8.27 15.90
N ASP A 259 6.32 -7.73 17.08
CA ASP A 259 7.04 -8.07 18.31
C ASP A 259 6.82 -9.53 18.75
N VAL A 260 5.80 -10.22 18.25
CA VAL A 260 5.53 -11.65 18.58
C VAL A 260 6.65 -12.57 18.09
N ARG A 261 7.34 -12.21 17.00
CA ARG A 261 8.51 -12.91 16.44
C ARG A 261 8.29 -14.39 16.17
N GLU A 262 7.17 -14.71 15.56
CA GLU A 262 6.85 -16.03 15.06
C GLU A 262 6.63 -15.98 13.55
N GLU A 263 6.88 -17.09 12.87
CA GLU A 263 6.60 -17.18 11.44
C GLU A 263 5.10 -17.16 11.16
N PHE A 264 4.67 -16.20 10.38
CA PHE A 264 3.32 -16.10 9.84
C PHE A 264 3.31 -15.28 8.56
N ASN A 265 2.27 -15.46 7.74
CA ASN A 265 2.12 -14.73 6.50
C ASN A 265 1.32 -13.45 6.75
N TRP A 266 1.96 -12.28 6.59
CA TRP A 266 1.34 -10.97 6.74
C TRP A 266 0.15 -10.74 5.79
N ASN A 267 0.12 -11.42 4.63
CA ASN A 267 -1.00 -11.30 3.69
C ASN A 267 -2.34 -11.75 4.29
N ASN A 268 -2.30 -12.51 5.36
CA ASN A 268 -3.48 -13.02 6.06
C ASN A 268 -3.91 -12.13 7.24
N PHE A 269 -3.22 -10.98 7.46
CA PHE A 269 -3.56 -10.05 8.54
C PHE A 269 -4.12 -8.75 7.99
N HIS A 270 -5.38 -8.47 8.29
CA HIS A 270 -6.10 -7.26 7.90
C HIS A 270 -6.24 -6.34 9.10
N ILE A 271 -5.34 -5.36 9.24
CA ILE A 271 -5.39 -4.39 10.32
C ILE A 271 -6.03 -3.11 9.76
N THR A 272 -7.21 -2.74 10.23
CA THR A 272 -7.92 -1.55 9.78
C THR A 272 -8.63 -0.85 10.92
N ASN A 273 -9.05 0.39 10.72
CA ASN A 273 -9.90 1.06 11.68
C ASN A 273 -11.38 0.76 11.40
N TYR A 274 -12.19 0.91 12.43
CA TYR A 274 -13.62 0.65 12.39
C TYR A 274 -14.36 1.42 11.27
N HIS A 275 -14.02 2.70 11.07
CA HIS A 275 -14.69 3.52 10.06
C HIS A 275 -14.37 3.04 8.64
N ASN A 276 -13.10 2.77 8.34
CA ASN A 276 -12.70 2.26 7.01
C ASN A 276 -13.28 0.88 6.73
N PHE A 277 -13.36 0.03 7.76
CA PHE A 277 -13.97 -1.30 7.62
C PHE A 277 -15.44 -1.18 7.25
N LEU A 278 -16.22 -0.34 7.96
CA LEU A 278 -17.62 -0.13 7.63
C LEU A 278 -17.83 0.49 6.25
N GLN A 279 -17.03 1.48 5.87
CA GLN A 279 -17.11 2.05 4.53
C GLN A 279 -16.87 1.02 3.42
N GLY A 280 -16.01 0.03 3.66
CA GLY A 280 -15.77 -1.07 2.71
C GLY A 280 -16.93 -2.08 2.61
N ILE A 281 -17.81 -2.15 3.63
CA ILE A 281 -18.98 -3.03 3.61
C ILE A 281 -20.18 -2.36 2.92
N PHE A 282 -20.30 -1.03 3.06
CA PHE A 282 -21.47 -0.29 2.56
C PHE A 282 -21.28 0.35 1.18
N ASN A 283 -20.08 0.20 0.56
CA ASN A 283 -19.78 0.57 -0.82
C ASN A 283 -19.63 -0.67 -1.71
#